data_bea035ea9dc96b6641f6fd5776a667fb
#
_entry.id   bea035ea9dc96b6641f6fd5776a667fb
#
_cell.length_a   1.000
_cell.length_b   1.000
_cell.length_c   1.000
_cell.angle_alpha   90.00
_cell.angle_beta   90.00
_cell.angle_gamma   90.00
#
_symmetry.space_group_name_H-M   'P 1'
#
loop_
_entity.id
_entity.type
_entity.pdbx_description
1 polymer ?
#
loop_
_entity_poly.entity_id
_entity_poly.type
_entity_poly.pdbx_seq_one_letter_code
_entity_poly.pdbx_strand_id
1 'polypeptide(L)'
;MDSGLEYVPEEHLKKFATLLDRASFLGKAEAAQNDFMTYCKMVWPEFVNGRHHGIMAEKFNRLATGDLKRLIVNMPPRHTKSEFGSYLLPSWLMGKRPTLKIMQTTHTAELAFRFGRKTRNLMNSQEYRGIFDVELRADSQAAGRWETSKGGEYFAAGVGGAVTGRGADLLIIDDPHSEQDALSPTALEHAYEWYTSGPRQRLQPGGSIVIIMTRWAENDLTGKLLRQQARDVLADKWEVVEFPALMPETNKPLWPEYWKQEDLLAVKGSLSVGKWEAQWQQNPTSEGAAILKREWWQEWKKEDLPNLDYVMQSYDTAYSKKETADYSAITVSYTHLTLPTKRIV
;
A
#
# COMPACT_ATOMS: atom_id res chain seq x y z
N MET A 1 -38.28 -54.15 -13.42
CA MET A 1 -38.19 -53.12 -12.37
C MET A 1 -38.06 -51.81 -13.09
N ASP A 2 -39.21 -51.12 -13.21
CA ASP A 2 -39.34 -49.86 -13.93
C ASP A 2 -38.85 -48.78 -12.98
N SER A 3 -37.72 -48.13 -13.29
CA SER A 3 -37.19 -47.04 -12.51
C SER A 3 -38.03 -45.80 -12.82
N GLY A 4 -39.09 -45.61 -12.06
CA GLY A 4 -39.92 -44.43 -12.14
C GLY A 4 -39.13 -43.18 -11.80
N LEU A 5 -38.49 -42.63 -12.83
CA LEU A 5 -38.08 -41.22 -12.78
C LEU A 5 -39.38 -40.39 -12.82
N GLU A 6 -39.83 -39.92 -11.66
CA GLU A 6 -40.95 -38.99 -11.57
C GLU A 6 -40.63 -37.77 -12.43
N TYR A 7 -41.50 -37.50 -13.39
CA TYR A 7 -41.40 -36.30 -14.25
C TYR A 7 -41.58 -35.03 -13.39
N VAL A 8 -40.51 -34.28 -13.24
CA VAL A 8 -40.56 -32.96 -12.59
C VAL A 8 -40.93 -31.90 -13.61
N PRO A 9 -42.03 -31.19 -13.48
CA PRO A 9 -42.41 -30.14 -14.39
C PRO A 9 -41.32 -29.09 -14.58
N GLU A 10 -41.12 -28.62 -15.81
CA GLU A 10 -40.08 -27.66 -16.18
C GLU A 10 -40.16 -26.36 -15.37
N GLU A 11 -41.36 -25.93 -15.00
CA GLU A 11 -41.59 -24.77 -14.11
C GLU A 11 -40.99 -24.96 -12.73
N HIS A 12 -41.09 -26.17 -12.16
CA HIS A 12 -40.48 -26.51 -10.88
C HIS A 12 -38.96 -26.54 -10.97
N LEU A 13 -38.40 -27.03 -12.06
CA LEU A 13 -36.95 -27.01 -12.31
C LEU A 13 -36.43 -25.57 -12.43
N LYS A 14 -37.10 -24.70 -13.16
CA LYS A 14 -36.75 -23.26 -13.26
C LYS A 14 -36.82 -22.56 -11.91
N LYS A 15 -37.88 -22.82 -11.16
CA LYS A 15 -38.04 -22.25 -9.80
C LYS A 15 -36.94 -22.73 -8.84
N PHE A 16 -36.60 -23.99 -8.91
CA PHE A 16 -35.52 -24.60 -8.12
C PHE A 16 -34.14 -24.02 -8.50
N ALA A 17 -33.84 -23.86 -9.79
CA ALA A 17 -32.62 -23.23 -10.27
C ALA A 17 -32.50 -21.77 -9.75
N THR A 18 -33.59 -21.00 -9.84
CA THR A 18 -33.62 -19.61 -9.30
C THR A 18 -33.37 -19.56 -7.80
N LEU A 19 -33.89 -20.52 -7.04
CA LEU A 19 -33.66 -20.60 -5.58
C LEU A 19 -32.21 -21.00 -5.26
N LEU A 20 -31.63 -21.90 -6.03
CA LEU A 20 -30.21 -22.27 -5.90
C LEU A 20 -29.28 -21.11 -6.23
N ASP A 21 -29.55 -20.37 -7.31
CA ASP A 21 -28.78 -19.18 -7.66
C ASP A 21 -28.85 -18.12 -6.56
N ARG A 22 -30.06 -17.89 -6.02
CA ARG A 22 -30.25 -16.95 -4.90
C ARG A 22 -29.53 -17.41 -3.63
N ALA A 23 -29.59 -18.70 -3.28
CA ALA A 23 -28.89 -19.25 -2.13
C ALA A 23 -27.37 -19.14 -2.30
N SER A 24 -26.85 -19.46 -3.50
CA SER A 24 -25.44 -19.29 -3.84
C SER A 24 -24.99 -17.83 -3.73
N PHE A 25 -25.79 -16.89 -4.23
CA PHE A 25 -25.51 -15.45 -4.11
C PHE A 25 -25.46 -15.02 -2.64
N LEU A 26 -26.45 -15.42 -1.83
CA LEU A 26 -26.50 -15.07 -0.39
C LEU A 26 -25.27 -15.60 0.37
N GLY A 27 -24.85 -16.84 0.10
CA GLY A 27 -23.63 -17.41 0.68
C GLY A 27 -22.37 -16.65 0.27
N LYS A 28 -22.27 -16.23 -0.99
CA LYS A 28 -21.16 -15.38 -1.44
C LYS A 28 -21.20 -13.98 -0.81
N ALA A 29 -22.38 -13.39 -0.66
CA ALA A 29 -22.56 -12.08 -0.03
C ALA A 29 -22.16 -12.13 1.46
N GLU A 30 -22.54 -13.16 2.19
CA GLU A 30 -22.14 -13.36 3.58
C GLU A 30 -20.61 -13.54 3.71
N ALA A 31 -20.00 -14.34 2.81
CA ALA A 31 -18.54 -14.47 2.76
C ALA A 31 -17.86 -13.13 2.47
N ALA A 32 -18.39 -12.32 1.53
CA ALA A 32 -17.87 -11.00 1.18
C ALA A 32 -18.02 -9.98 2.34
N GLN A 33 -19.04 -10.09 3.16
CA GLN A 33 -19.15 -9.28 4.39
C GLN A 33 -17.99 -9.56 5.35
N ASN A 34 -17.48 -10.79 5.40
CA ASN A 34 -16.49 -11.22 6.36
C ASN A 34 -15.05 -11.27 5.83
N ASP A 35 -14.86 -11.32 4.52
CA ASP A 35 -13.55 -11.37 3.88
C ASP A 35 -13.41 -10.30 2.78
N PHE A 36 -12.39 -9.46 2.93
CA PHE A 36 -12.15 -8.34 2.03
C PHE A 36 -11.85 -8.81 0.59
N MET A 37 -11.09 -9.89 0.40
CA MET A 37 -10.77 -10.37 -0.95
C MET A 37 -12.02 -10.90 -1.67
N THR A 38 -12.88 -11.60 -0.96
CA THR A 38 -14.17 -12.06 -1.49
C THR A 38 -15.05 -10.88 -1.88
N TYR A 39 -15.09 -9.85 -1.04
CA TYR A 39 -15.75 -8.59 -1.37
C TYR A 39 -15.22 -7.97 -2.65
N CYS A 40 -13.89 -7.81 -2.77
CA CYS A 40 -13.27 -7.24 -3.97
C CYS A 40 -13.67 -7.98 -5.25
N LYS A 41 -13.64 -9.30 -5.23
CA LYS A 41 -14.03 -10.15 -6.37
C LYS A 41 -15.51 -10.04 -6.75
N MET A 42 -16.38 -9.76 -5.79
CA MET A 42 -17.80 -9.57 -6.07
C MET A 42 -18.12 -8.21 -6.68
N VAL A 43 -17.46 -7.14 -6.20
CA VAL A 43 -17.73 -5.78 -6.69
C VAL A 43 -16.86 -5.36 -7.85
N TRP A 44 -15.83 -6.15 -8.17
CA TRP A 44 -14.92 -5.92 -9.28
C TRP A 44 -14.63 -7.25 -10.01
N PRO A 45 -15.54 -7.70 -10.88
CA PRO A 45 -15.43 -9.00 -11.56
C PRO A 45 -14.17 -9.17 -12.44
N GLU A 46 -13.69 -8.06 -13.03
CA GLU A 46 -12.51 -8.04 -13.91
C GLU A 46 -11.19 -7.93 -13.16
N PHE A 47 -11.24 -8.06 -11.83
CA PHE A 47 -10.06 -7.94 -10.99
C PHE A 47 -9.04 -9.05 -11.24
N VAL A 48 -7.85 -8.65 -11.67
CA VAL A 48 -6.72 -9.57 -11.86
C VAL A 48 -6.00 -9.74 -10.53
N ASN A 49 -6.16 -10.88 -9.89
CA ASN A 49 -5.58 -11.16 -8.58
C ASN A 49 -4.08 -11.44 -8.67
N GLY A 50 -3.29 -10.82 -7.80
CA GLY A 50 -1.87 -11.09 -7.58
C GLY A 50 -1.58 -11.43 -6.12
N ARG A 51 -0.40 -11.96 -5.83
CA ARG A 51 0.02 -12.38 -4.47
C ARG A 51 -0.11 -11.24 -3.44
N HIS A 52 0.30 -10.04 -3.80
CA HIS A 52 0.28 -8.86 -2.92
C HIS A 52 -1.14 -8.47 -2.48
N HIS A 53 -2.15 -8.71 -3.32
CA HIS A 53 -3.54 -8.44 -2.99
C HIS A 53 -4.03 -9.32 -1.83
N GLY A 54 -3.64 -10.60 -1.81
CA GLY A 54 -3.97 -11.51 -0.71
C GLY A 54 -3.36 -11.06 0.61
N ILE A 55 -2.11 -10.57 0.59
CA ILE A 55 -1.42 -10.04 1.77
C ILE A 55 -2.12 -8.76 2.26
N MET A 56 -2.45 -7.83 1.35
CA MET A 56 -3.20 -6.61 1.72
C MET A 56 -4.57 -6.95 2.31
N ALA A 57 -5.30 -7.89 1.70
CA ALA A 57 -6.61 -8.30 2.17
C ALA A 57 -6.55 -8.89 3.59
N GLU A 58 -5.54 -9.70 3.89
CA GLU A 58 -5.31 -10.22 5.25
C GLU A 58 -5.13 -9.06 6.25
N LYS A 59 -4.31 -8.04 5.92
CA LYS A 59 -4.13 -6.87 6.79
C LYS A 59 -5.43 -6.08 6.96
N PHE A 60 -6.22 -5.92 5.91
CA PHE A 60 -7.50 -5.22 5.97
C PHE A 60 -8.56 -6.02 6.75
N ASN A 61 -8.55 -7.34 6.69
CA ASN A 61 -9.39 -8.19 7.54
C ASN A 61 -9.05 -7.96 9.02
N ARG A 62 -7.76 -7.96 9.40
CA ARG A 62 -7.32 -7.67 10.77
C ARG A 62 -7.63 -6.23 11.22
N LEU A 63 -7.63 -5.29 10.29
CA LEU A 63 -8.04 -3.92 10.55
C LEU A 63 -9.53 -3.83 10.85
N ALA A 64 -10.36 -4.60 10.15
CA ALA A 64 -11.81 -4.67 10.36
C ALA A 64 -12.18 -5.30 11.71
N THR A 65 -11.45 -6.29 12.19
CA THR A 65 -11.62 -6.92 13.51
C THR A 65 -11.05 -6.07 14.65
N GLY A 66 -10.19 -5.11 14.32
CA GLY A 66 -9.51 -4.25 15.30
C GLY A 66 -8.20 -4.81 15.85
N ASP A 67 -7.72 -5.95 15.35
CA ASP A 67 -6.45 -6.56 15.73
C ASP A 67 -5.24 -5.79 15.17
N LEU A 68 -5.47 -4.99 14.13
CA LEU A 68 -4.48 -4.11 13.53
C LEU A 68 -4.98 -2.66 13.57
N LYS A 69 -4.15 -1.75 14.09
CA LYS A 69 -4.52 -0.33 14.26
C LYS A 69 -3.65 0.64 13.46
N ARG A 70 -2.44 0.25 13.12
CA ARG A 70 -1.46 1.08 12.43
C ARG A 70 -0.84 0.26 11.30
N LEU A 71 -1.18 0.59 10.07
CA LEU A 71 -0.72 -0.12 8.88
C LEU A 71 -0.07 0.85 7.91
N ILE A 72 1.13 0.53 7.46
CA ILE A 72 1.78 1.16 6.31
C ILE A 72 1.90 0.12 5.18
N VAL A 73 1.46 0.49 3.99
CA VAL A 73 1.64 -0.31 2.77
C VAL A 73 2.42 0.52 1.77
N ASN A 74 3.65 0.11 1.52
CA ASN A 74 4.50 0.70 0.49
C ASN A 74 4.45 -0.17 -0.77
N MET A 75 4.11 0.42 -1.90
CA MET A 75 3.87 -0.33 -3.14
C MET A 75 4.17 0.53 -4.37
N PRO A 76 4.68 -0.07 -5.46
CA PRO A 76 4.97 0.66 -6.69
C PRO A 76 3.72 1.29 -7.32
N PRO A 77 3.91 2.27 -8.21
CA PRO A 77 2.82 2.78 -9.04
C PRO A 77 2.13 1.66 -9.84
N ARG A 78 0.84 1.83 -10.13
CA ARG A 78 0.04 0.91 -10.97
C ARG A 78 -0.08 -0.54 -10.48
N HIS A 79 0.09 -0.77 -9.18
CA HIS A 79 -0.13 -2.06 -8.53
C HIS A 79 -1.41 -2.08 -7.68
N THR A 80 -2.40 -1.24 -8.00
CA THR A 80 -3.74 -1.18 -7.39
C THR A 80 -3.82 -0.76 -5.92
N LYS A 81 -2.75 -0.20 -5.35
CA LYS A 81 -2.71 0.21 -3.94
C LYS A 81 -3.89 1.12 -3.55
N SER A 82 -4.12 2.18 -4.33
CA SER A 82 -5.19 3.15 -4.08
C SER A 82 -6.59 2.57 -4.35
N GLU A 83 -6.73 1.67 -5.32
CA GLU A 83 -8.00 0.97 -5.56
C GLU A 83 -8.40 0.13 -4.35
N PHE A 84 -7.45 -0.57 -3.75
CA PHE A 84 -7.68 -1.39 -2.56
C PHE A 84 -7.91 -0.53 -1.32
N GLY A 85 -7.02 0.42 -1.05
CA GLY A 85 -7.02 1.16 0.21
C GLY A 85 -7.91 2.39 0.25
N SER A 86 -8.06 3.11 -0.88
CA SER A 86 -8.81 4.38 -0.91
C SER A 86 -10.19 4.27 -1.52
N TYR A 87 -10.51 3.15 -2.15
CA TYR A 87 -11.80 2.91 -2.79
C TYR A 87 -12.55 1.71 -2.20
N LEU A 88 -11.97 0.51 -2.24
CA LEU A 88 -12.64 -0.70 -1.80
C LEU A 88 -12.66 -0.84 -0.27
N LEU A 89 -11.57 -0.53 0.42
CA LEU A 89 -11.50 -0.63 1.87
C LEU A 89 -12.54 0.26 2.59
N PRO A 90 -12.65 1.57 2.29
CA PRO A 90 -13.65 2.40 2.96
C PRO A 90 -15.09 1.94 2.69
N SER A 91 -15.42 1.51 1.47
CA SER A 91 -16.77 1.00 1.15
C SER A 91 -17.08 -0.28 1.94
N TRP A 92 -16.14 -1.23 2.00
CA TRP A 92 -16.30 -2.47 2.75
C TRP A 92 -16.46 -2.24 4.25
N LEU A 93 -15.62 -1.40 4.85
CA LEU A 93 -15.67 -1.11 6.28
C LEU A 93 -16.96 -0.36 6.67
N MET A 94 -17.45 0.56 5.83
CA MET A 94 -18.73 1.22 6.05
C MET A 94 -19.92 0.27 5.85
N GLY A 95 -19.80 -0.74 5.02
CA GLY A 95 -20.76 -1.83 4.92
C GLY A 95 -20.87 -2.63 6.22
N LYS A 96 -19.73 -3.00 6.79
CA LYS A 96 -19.65 -3.72 8.08
C LYS A 96 -20.08 -2.88 9.29
N ARG A 97 -19.69 -1.61 9.28
CA ARG A 97 -19.97 -0.64 10.37
C ARG A 97 -20.51 0.66 9.78
N PRO A 98 -21.83 0.74 9.53
CA PRO A 98 -22.42 1.89 8.85
C PRO A 98 -22.34 3.21 9.61
N THR A 99 -21.96 3.20 10.89
CA THR A 99 -21.72 4.38 11.73
C THR A 99 -20.27 4.88 11.68
N LEU A 100 -19.39 4.19 10.94
CA LEU A 100 -17.96 4.48 10.89
C LEU A 100 -17.69 5.86 10.29
N LYS A 101 -16.80 6.63 10.90
CA LYS A 101 -16.32 7.92 10.40
C LYS A 101 -14.95 7.75 9.78
N ILE A 102 -14.86 7.99 8.47
CA ILE A 102 -13.64 7.83 7.70
C ILE A 102 -13.12 9.20 7.26
N MET A 103 -11.85 9.46 7.51
CA MET A 103 -11.11 10.57 6.93
C MET A 103 -10.14 10.02 5.88
N GLN A 104 -10.34 10.42 4.64
CA GLN A 104 -9.50 10.05 3.49
C GLN A 104 -8.65 11.23 3.05
N THR A 105 -7.33 11.03 2.94
CA THR A 105 -6.44 12.10 2.48
C THR A 105 -5.49 11.63 1.39
N THR A 106 -5.19 12.54 0.47
CA THR A 106 -4.18 12.36 -0.60
C THR A 106 -3.37 13.63 -0.73
N HIS A 107 -2.32 13.65 -1.58
CA HIS A 107 -1.52 14.86 -1.80
C HIS A 107 -2.35 16.05 -2.34
N THR A 108 -3.46 15.82 -3.08
CA THR A 108 -4.38 16.89 -3.51
C THR A 108 -5.81 16.60 -3.09
N ALA A 109 -6.57 17.67 -2.81
CA ALA A 109 -8.00 17.56 -2.52
C ALA A 109 -8.80 16.97 -3.69
N GLU A 110 -8.42 17.30 -4.93
CA GLU A 110 -9.08 16.80 -6.13
C GLU A 110 -9.03 15.27 -6.22
N LEU A 111 -7.86 14.69 -5.97
CA LEU A 111 -7.67 13.23 -5.96
C LEU A 111 -8.47 12.58 -4.83
N ALA A 112 -8.46 13.18 -3.62
CA ALA A 112 -9.26 12.72 -2.50
C ALA A 112 -10.76 12.73 -2.82
N PHE A 113 -11.27 13.80 -3.45
CA PHE A 113 -12.66 13.91 -3.88
C PHE A 113 -13.02 12.90 -4.99
N ARG A 114 -12.08 12.57 -5.87
CA ARG A 114 -12.26 11.52 -6.88
C ARG A 114 -12.52 10.17 -6.21
N PHE A 115 -11.74 9.79 -5.20
CA PHE A 115 -11.96 8.57 -4.43
C PHE A 115 -13.26 8.61 -3.65
N GLY A 116 -13.58 9.74 -3.00
CA GLY A 116 -14.85 9.90 -2.29
C GLY A 116 -16.06 9.70 -3.18
N ARG A 117 -16.03 10.26 -4.40
CA ARG A 117 -17.08 10.06 -5.40
C ARG A 117 -17.17 8.61 -5.85
N LYS A 118 -16.02 7.98 -6.10
CA LYS A 118 -15.95 6.59 -6.56
C LYS A 118 -16.51 5.63 -5.51
N THR A 119 -16.11 5.80 -4.25
CA THR A 119 -16.60 5.02 -3.10
C THR A 119 -18.12 5.21 -2.91
N ARG A 120 -18.59 6.45 -2.93
CA ARG A 120 -20.02 6.77 -2.85
C ARG A 120 -20.84 6.08 -3.96
N ASN A 121 -20.35 6.13 -5.19
CA ASN A 121 -21.04 5.53 -6.34
C ASN A 121 -21.07 4.00 -6.23
N LEU A 122 -19.99 3.37 -5.75
CA LEU A 122 -19.98 1.93 -5.47
C LEU A 122 -21.03 1.57 -4.42
N MET A 123 -21.09 2.31 -3.31
CA MET A 123 -22.08 2.04 -2.25
C MET A 123 -23.53 2.21 -2.70
N ASN A 124 -23.77 2.95 -3.79
CA ASN A 124 -25.08 3.08 -4.43
C ASN A 124 -25.33 2.01 -5.50
N SER A 125 -24.36 1.19 -5.86
CA SER A 125 -24.52 0.16 -6.92
C SER A 125 -25.39 -1.02 -6.42
N GLN A 126 -25.94 -1.76 -7.38
CA GLN A 126 -26.76 -2.93 -7.07
C GLN A 126 -25.92 -4.06 -6.48
N GLU A 127 -24.68 -4.22 -6.94
CA GLU A 127 -23.72 -5.22 -6.47
C GLU A 127 -23.40 -5.00 -5.00
N TYR A 128 -23.12 -3.77 -4.62
CA TYR A 128 -22.83 -3.42 -3.22
C TYR A 128 -24.06 -3.62 -2.32
N ARG A 129 -25.23 -3.15 -2.75
CA ARG A 129 -26.48 -3.31 -2.01
C ARG A 129 -26.93 -4.76 -1.86
N GLY A 130 -26.49 -5.62 -2.76
CA GLY A 130 -26.67 -7.07 -2.63
C GLY A 130 -25.83 -7.69 -1.50
N ILE A 131 -24.74 -7.03 -1.11
CA ILE A 131 -23.84 -7.49 -0.04
C ILE A 131 -24.18 -6.83 1.30
N PHE A 132 -24.41 -5.51 1.29
CA PHE A 132 -24.61 -4.70 2.50
C PHE A 132 -25.92 -3.92 2.45
N ASP A 133 -26.67 -3.98 3.55
CA ASP A 133 -27.87 -3.16 3.75
C ASP A 133 -27.48 -1.79 4.34
N VAL A 134 -26.87 -0.93 3.50
CA VAL A 134 -26.42 0.41 3.87
C VAL A 134 -26.83 1.40 2.80
N GLU A 135 -27.57 2.42 3.22
CA GLU A 135 -28.01 3.53 2.37
C GLU A 135 -27.25 4.81 2.69
N LEU A 136 -27.07 5.63 1.68
CA LEU A 136 -26.51 6.98 1.83
C LEU A 136 -27.64 7.99 2.08
N ARG A 137 -27.37 9.01 2.88
CA ARG A 137 -28.29 10.12 3.08
C ARG A 137 -28.47 10.92 1.80
N ALA A 138 -29.72 11.19 1.43
CA ALA A 138 -30.06 11.92 0.22
C ALA A 138 -29.59 13.38 0.24
N ASP A 139 -29.52 13.99 1.43
CA ASP A 139 -29.15 15.39 1.67
C ASP A 139 -27.62 15.58 1.91
N SER A 140 -26.81 14.52 1.87
CA SER A 140 -25.37 14.58 2.14
C SER A 140 -24.61 13.72 1.13
N GLN A 141 -24.43 14.22 -0.11
CA GLN A 141 -23.84 13.45 -1.21
C GLN A 141 -22.77 14.24 -2.02
N ALA A 142 -22.07 15.17 -1.41
CA ALA A 142 -20.96 15.88 -2.08
C ALA A 142 -19.79 14.91 -2.37
N ALA A 143 -18.97 15.21 -3.39
CA ALA A 143 -17.88 14.33 -3.81
C ALA A 143 -16.86 14.05 -2.68
N GLY A 144 -16.54 15.06 -1.89
CA GLY A 144 -15.58 14.97 -0.78
C GLY A 144 -16.21 14.77 0.60
N ARG A 145 -17.55 14.74 0.68
CA ARG A 145 -18.25 14.55 1.96
C ARG A 145 -19.63 13.96 1.74
N TRP A 146 -19.89 12.86 2.39
CA TRP A 146 -21.20 12.21 2.39
C TRP A 146 -21.39 11.36 3.66
N GLU A 147 -22.63 11.03 3.93
CA GLU A 147 -23.02 10.32 5.15
C GLU A 147 -23.88 9.10 4.82
N THR A 148 -23.80 8.08 5.65
CA THR A 148 -24.75 6.96 5.65
C THR A 148 -26.02 7.34 6.39
N SER A 149 -27.12 6.67 6.11
CA SER A 149 -28.39 6.82 6.84
C SER A 149 -28.28 6.45 8.32
N LYS A 150 -27.24 5.72 8.70
CA LYS A 150 -26.96 5.27 10.08
C LYS A 150 -25.94 6.14 10.83
N GLY A 151 -25.55 7.29 10.26
CA GLY A 151 -24.67 8.29 10.90
C GLY A 151 -23.18 8.10 10.71
N GLY A 152 -22.74 7.23 9.81
CA GLY A 152 -21.35 7.19 9.37
C GLY A 152 -21.03 8.37 8.45
N GLU A 153 -19.78 8.82 8.46
CA GLU A 153 -19.33 9.96 7.67
C GLU A 153 -18.08 9.58 6.85
N TYR A 154 -18.06 9.96 5.60
CA TYR A 154 -16.84 9.98 4.78
C TYR A 154 -16.46 11.43 4.50
N PHE A 155 -15.22 11.76 4.81
CA PHE A 155 -14.65 13.08 4.58
C PHE A 155 -13.30 12.97 3.87
N ALA A 156 -13.13 13.73 2.78
CA ALA A 156 -11.93 13.76 1.97
C ALA A 156 -11.22 15.12 2.06
N ALA A 157 -9.89 15.11 2.11
CA ALA A 157 -9.05 16.29 2.13
C ALA A 157 -7.71 16.06 1.38
N GLY A 158 -7.07 17.13 0.95
CA GLY A 158 -5.68 17.10 0.51
C GLY A 158 -4.72 17.34 1.67
N VAL A 159 -3.45 16.99 1.49
CA VAL A 159 -2.36 17.39 2.41
C VAL A 159 -2.35 18.92 2.55
N GLY A 160 -2.20 19.42 3.78
CA GLY A 160 -2.34 20.85 4.08
C GLY A 160 -3.77 21.34 4.20
N GLY A 161 -4.77 20.53 3.83
CA GLY A 161 -6.19 20.88 3.93
C GLY A 161 -6.69 20.94 5.38
N ALA A 162 -7.74 21.76 5.61
CA ALA A 162 -8.35 21.91 6.93
C ALA A 162 -9.14 20.64 7.32
N VAL A 163 -8.75 20.01 8.42
CA VAL A 163 -9.38 18.80 8.99
C VAL A 163 -9.97 19.06 10.38
N THR A 164 -9.96 20.32 10.85
CA THR A 164 -10.44 20.73 12.17
C THR A 164 -11.94 20.51 12.34
N GLY A 165 -12.36 20.23 13.57
CA GLY A 165 -13.77 20.04 13.91
C GLY A 165 -14.36 18.69 13.53
N ARG A 166 -13.55 17.71 13.06
CA ARG A 166 -14.00 16.38 12.67
C ARG A 166 -13.27 15.30 13.44
N GLY A 167 -13.97 14.26 13.84
CA GLY A 167 -13.40 13.04 14.39
C GLY A 167 -13.38 11.93 13.32
N ALA A 168 -12.42 11.01 13.40
CA ALA A 168 -12.35 9.85 12.53
C ALA A 168 -12.07 8.57 13.33
N ASP A 169 -12.78 7.51 12.99
CA ASP A 169 -12.51 6.15 13.49
C ASP A 169 -11.44 5.46 12.63
N LEU A 170 -11.37 5.87 11.36
CA LEU A 170 -10.37 5.42 10.39
C LEU A 170 -9.81 6.62 9.63
N LEU A 171 -8.49 6.76 9.67
CA LEU A 171 -7.72 7.67 8.83
C LEU A 171 -7.03 6.88 7.72
N ILE A 172 -7.30 7.24 6.47
CA ILE A 172 -6.62 6.68 5.31
C ILE A 172 -5.79 7.80 4.67
N ILE A 173 -4.51 7.55 4.48
CA ILE A 173 -3.57 8.47 3.82
C ILE A 173 -3.02 7.75 2.59
N ASP A 174 -3.33 8.25 1.41
CA ASP A 174 -2.93 7.65 0.14
C ASP A 174 -2.06 8.62 -0.65
N ASP A 175 -0.84 8.18 -0.95
CA ASP A 175 0.18 8.95 -1.67
C ASP A 175 0.22 10.43 -1.20
N PRO A 176 0.68 10.71 0.04
CA PRO A 176 0.68 12.05 0.61
C PRO A 176 1.70 12.99 -0.04
N HIS A 177 2.61 12.47 -0.84
CA HIS A 177 3.65 13.21 -1.55
C HIS A 177 3.47 13.12 -3.05
N SER A 178 3.72 14.25 -3.74
CA SER A 178 3.90 14.30 -5.18
C SER A 178 5.36 14.05 -5.58
N GLU A 179 5.62 13.86 -6.86
CA GLU A 179 6.99 13.79 -7.40
C GLU A 179 7.80 15.07 -7.07
N GLN A 180 7.15 16.23 -7.09
CA GLN A 180 7.79 17.52 -6.78
C GLN A 180 8.12 17.62 -5.28
N ASP A 181 7.23 17.17 -4.41
CA ASP A 181 7.46 17.16 -2.96
C ASP A 181 8.67 16.30 -2.58
N ALA A 182 8.88 15.18 -3.28
CA ALA A 182 10.01 14.29 -3.04
C ALA A 182 11.38 14.95 -3.20
N LEU A 183 11.45 16.00 -4.02
CA LEU A 183 12.67 16.77 -4.26
C LEU A 183 12.90 17.89 -3.22
N SER A 184 11.93 18.13 -2.34
CA SER A 184 11.94 19.22 -1.37
C SER A 184 11.92 18.69 0.07
N PRO A 185 13.03 18.75 0.82
CA PRO A 185 13.04 18.41 2.24
C PRO A 185 11.98 19.17 3.05
N THR A 186 11.73 20.43 2.69
CA THR A 186 10.69 21.27 3.33
C THR A 186 9.29 20.75 3.06
N ALA A 187 8.99 20.29 1.84
CA ALA A 187 7.68 19.72 1.52
C ALA A 187 7.44 18.38 2.26
N LEU A 188 8.48 17.54 2.35
CA LEU A 188 8.43 16.30 3.12
C LEU A 188 8.21 16.57 4.62
N GLU A 189 8.86 17.62 5.18
CA GLU A 189 8.64 18.04 6.57
C GLU A 189 7.22 18.54 6.76
N HIS A 190 6.74 19.41 5.88
CA HIS A 190 5.39 19.96 5.94
C HIS A 190 4.31 18.88 5.94
N ALA A 191 4.45 17.82 5.14
CA ALA A 191 3.51 16.71 5.13
C ALA A 191 3.50 15.95 6.47
N TYR A 192 4.67 15.77 7.10
CA TYR A 192 4.78 15.14 8.40
C TYR A 192 4.19 16.01 9.53
N GLU A 193 4.50 17.31 9.53
CA GLU A 193 3.92 18.26 10.48
C GLU A 193 2.41 18.35 10.35
N TRP A 194 1.90 18.42 9.13
CA TRP A 194 0.46 18.38 8.87
C TRP A 194 -0.18 17.11 9.40
N TYR A 195 0.44 15.94 9.15
CA TYR A 195 -0.04 14.67 9.68
C TYR A 195 -0.14 14.69 11.20
N THR A 196 0.91 15.11 11.88
CA THR A 196 0.99 15.06 13.34
C THR A 196 0.10 16.08 14.03
N SER A 197 0.01 17.29 13.49
CA SER A 197 -0.78 18.40 14.07
C SER A 197 -2.27 18.35 13.68
N GLY A 198 -2.60 17.78 12.53
CA GLY A 198 -3.93 17.75 11.95
C GLY A 198 -4.61 16.37 12.06
N PRO A 199 -4.50 15.51 11.04
CA PRO A 199 -5.26 14.27 10.94
C PRO A 199 -5.05 13.30 12.12
N ARG A 200 -3.80 13.15 12.60
CA ARG A 200 -3.49 12.28 13.74
C ARG A 200 -4.26 12.69 15.01
N GLN A 201 -4.45 13.98 15.22
CA GLN A 201 -5.18 14.53 16.36
C GLN A 201 -6.72 14.41 16.21
N ARG A 202 -7.20 14.00 15.06
CA ARG A 202 -8.65 13.77 14.80
C ARG A 202 -9.06 12.33 15.01
N LEU A 203 -8.12 11.43 15.20
CA LEU A 203 -8.39 10.03 15.43
C LEU A 203 -9.10 9.83 16.78
N GLN A 204 -10.23 9.16 16.74
CA GLN A 204 -10.97 8.77 17.93
C GLN A 204 -10.22 7.72 18.74
N PRO A 205 -10.45 7.60 20.07
CA PRO A 205 -9.89 6.52 20.85
C PRO A 205 -10.19 5.15 20.24
N GLY A 206 -9.16 4.32 20.08
CA GLY A 206 -9.28 3.02 19.44
C GLY A 206 -9.33 3.03 17.90
N GLY A 207 -9.30 4.21 17.30
CA GLY A 207 -9.30 4.38 15.83
C GLY A 207 -8.02 3.86 15.15
N SER A 208 -8.14 3.61 13.87
CA SER A 208 -7.07 3.00 13.05
C SER A 208 -6.52 3.99 12.01
N ILE A 209 -5.27 3.79 11.62
CA ILE A 209 -4.63 4.54 10.54
C ILE A 209 -4.06 3.58 9.52
N VAL A 210 -4.35 3.84 8.25
CA VAL A 210 -3.78 3.14 7.09
C VAL A 210 -3.07 4.16 6.22
N ILE A 211 -1.79 3.96 6.00
CA ILE A 211 -0.98 4.75 5.07
C ILE A 211 -0.64 3.85 3.89
N ILE A 212 -0.98 4.30 2.70
CA ILE A 212 -0.72 3.59 1.46
C ILE A 212 0.05 4.54 0.57
N MET A 213 1.27 4.21 0.22
CA MET A 213 2.07 5.13 -0.59
C MET A 213 3.15 4.43 -1.40
N THR A 214 3.61 5.10 -2.42
CA THR A 214 4.88 4.83 -3.06
C THR A 214 5.98 5.50 -2.24
N ARG A 215 7.11 4.84 -2.02
CA ARG A 215 8.28 5.46 -1.39
C ARG A 215 8.93 6.44 -2.36
N TRP A 216 9.32 7.59 -1.85
CA TRP A 216 9.95 8.63 -2.65
C TRP A 216 11.37 8.99 -2.16
N ALA A 217 11.52 9.06 -0.86
CA ALA A 217 12.76 9.46 -0.19
C ALA A 217 12.86 8.80 1.18
N GLU A 218 14.05 8.71 1.74
CA GLU A 218 14.27 8.24 3.12
C GLU A 218 13.46 9.06 4.15
N ASN A 219 13.30 10.36 3.87
CA ASN A 219 12.60 11.30 4.75
C ASN A 219 11.13 11.53 4.36
N ASP A 220 10.53 10.68 3.55
CA ASP A 220 9.09 10.70 3.28
C ASP A 220 8.29 10.34 4.56
N LEU A 221 6.95 10.41 4.47
CA LEU A 221 6.10 10.18 5.63
C LEU A 221 6.37 8.81 6.29
N THR A 222 6.49 7.73 5.51
CA THR A 222 6.84 6.40 6.03
C THR A 222 8.16 6.43 6.78
N GLY A 223 9.22 6.95 6.17
CA GLY A 223 10.55 6.99 6.78
C GLY A 223 10.60 7.80 8.08
N LYS A 224 9.84 8.91 8.17
CA LYS A 224 9.74 9.71 9.40
C LYS A 224 9.01 8.98 10.51
N LEU A 225 7.89 8.32 10.19
CA LEU A 225 7.11 7.56 11.17
C LEU A 225 7.89 6.38 11.72
N LEU A 226 8.62 5.65 10.89
CA LEU A 226 9.43 4.52 11.33
C LEU A 226 10.62 4.98 12.19
N ARG A 227 11.26 6.10 11.85
CA ARG A 227 12.28 6.69 12.71
C ARG A 227 11.73 7.13 14.06
N GLN A 228 10.54 7.73 14.09
CA GLN A 228 9.89 8.08 15.36
C GLN A 228 9.58 6.84 16.18
N GLN A 229 9.06 5.78 15.55
CA GLN A 229 8.83 4.49 16.20
C GLN A 229 10.10 3.88 16.79
N ALA A 230 11.23 4.02 16.11
CA ALA A 230 12.52 3.48 16.57
C ALA A 230 13.11 4.29 17.74
N ARG A 231 12.85 5.61 17.78
CA ARG A 231 13.40 6.52 18.79
C ARG A 231 12.57 6.59 20.08
N ASP A 232 11.27 6.41 19.98
CA ASP A 232 10.33 6.62 21.07
C ASP A 232 9.46 5.38 21.31
N VAL A 233 9.56 4.81 22.50
CA VAL A 233 8.78 3.64 22.91
C VAL A 233 7.28 3.92 22.97
N LEU A 234 6.89 5.18 23.18
CA LEU A 234 5.49 5.62 23.23
C LEU A 234 4.90 5.95 21.84
N ALA A 235 5.72 6.00 20.80
CA ALA A 235 5.24 6.23 19.46
C ALA A 235 4.32 5.12 18.96
N ASP A 236 3.43 5.46 18.01
CA ASP A 236 2.58 4.49 17.31
C ASP A 236 3.46 3.33 16.77
N LYS A 237 3.01 2.10 16.96
CA LYS A 237 3.69 0.89 16.45
C LYS A 237 3.05 0.48 15.13
N TRP A 238 3.82 0.58 14.07
CA TRP A 238 3.36 0.34 12.69
C TRP A 238 3.70 -1.08 12.26
N GLU A 239 2.70 -1.76 11.72
CA GLU A 239 2.94 -2.92 10.87
C GLU A 239 3.19 -2.41 9.45
N VAL A 240 4.31 -2.81 8.86
CA VAL A 240 4.74 -2.33 7.54
C VAL A 240 4.73 -3.48 6.57
N VAL A 241 4.13 -3.26 5.41
CA VAL A 241 4.17 -4.19 4.28
C VAL A 241 4.79 -3.47 3.10
N GLU A 242 5.89 -4.00 2.59
CA GLU A 242 6.62 -3.44 1.45
C GLU A 242 6.58 -4.41 0.28
N PHE A 243 6.21 -3.88 -0.88
CA PHE A 243 6.09 -4.65 -2.11
C PHE A 243 7.02 -4.07 -3.17
N PRO A 244 8.18 -4.68 -3.42
CA PRO A 244 9.02 -4.30 -4.55
C PRO A 244 8.40 -4.76 -5.87
N ALA A 245 8.56 -4.01 -6.95
CA ALA A 245 8.06 -4.38 -8.27
C ALA A 245 8.72 -5.65 -8.83
N LEU A 246 10.02 -5.80 -8.58
CA LEU A 246 10.78 -7.02 -8.84
C LEU A 246 11.21 -7.61 -7.49
N MET A 247 10.85 -8.86 -7.27
CA MET A 247 11.18 -9.59 -6.03
C MET A 247 12.70 -9.76 -5.91
N PRO A 248 13.34 -9.31 -4.81
CA PRO A 248 14.80 -9.33 -4.69
C PRO A 248 15.43 -10.72 -4.87
N GLU A 249 14.78 -11.77 -4.34
CA GLU A 249 15.33 -13.13 -4.35
C GLU A 249 15.25 -13.80 -5.72
N THR A 250 14.26 -13.46 -6.53
CA THR A 250 13.95 -14.17 -7.78
C THR A 250 14.06 -13.30 -9.02
N ASN A 251 14.16 -11.99 -8.85
CA ASN A 251 14.07 -10.99 -9.92
C ASN A 251 12.82 -11.11 -10.81
N LYS A 252 11.75 -11.73 -10.27
CA LYS A 252 10.46 -11.85 -10.96
C LYS A 252 9.53 -10.72 -10.58
N PRO A 253 8.58 -10.33 -11.48
CA PRO A 253 7.55 -9.36 -11.14
C PRO A 253 6.76 -9.76 -9.89
N LEU A 254 6.40 -8.76 -9.06
CA LEU A 254 5.46 -8.92 -7.95
C LEU A 254 4.10 -9.42 -8.44
N TRP A 255 3.69 -8.97 -9.62
CA TRP A 255 2.38 -9.24 -10.21
C TRP A 255 2.52 -9.71 -11.67
N PRO A 256 3.00 -10.95 -11.90
CA PRO A 256 3.29 -11.45 -13.25
C PRO A 256 2.04 -11.62 -14.12
N GLU A 257 0.86 -11.71 -13.52
CA GLU A 257 -0.43 -11.80 -14.23
C GLU A 257 -0.78 -10.48 -14.94
N TYR A 258 -0.20 -9.36 -14.54
CA TYR A 258 -0.44 -8.03 -15.08
C TYR A 258 0.82 -7.38 -15.66
N TRP A 259 1.95 -7.45 -14.94
CA TRP A 259 3.22 -6.87 -15.35
C TRP A 259 4.16 -7.94 -15.90
N LYS A 260 4.54 -7.83 -17.18
CA LYS A 260 5.60 -8.65 -17.72
C LYS A 260 6.96 -8.12 -17.25
N GLN A 261 7.92 -9.01 -17.14
CA GLN A 261 9.29 -8.62 -16.72
C GLN A 261 9.94 -7.62 -17.69
N GLU A 262 9.66 -7.76 -18.98
CA GLU A 262 10.15 -6.86 -20.03
C GLU A 262 9.64 -5.44 -19.85
N ASP A 263 8.35 -5.27 -19.51
CA ASP A 263 7.75 -3.97 -19.26
C ASP A 263 8.39 -3.29 -18.04
N LEU A 264 8.61 -4.04 -16.96
CA LEU A 264 9.27 -3.51 -15.76
C LEU A 264 10.74 -3.13 -16.01
N LEU A 265 11.46 -3.93 -16.82
CA LEU A 265 12.83 -3.61 -17.21
C LEU A 265 12.90 -2.38 -18.12
N ALA A 266 11.93 -2.18 -19.00
CA ALA A 266 11.81 -0.97 -19.80
C ALA A 266 11.58 0.28 -18.91
N VAL A 267 10.70 0.18 -17.94
CA VAL A 267 10.50 1.25 -16.93
C VAL A 267 11.81 1.51 -16.15
N LYS A 268 12.48 0.46 -15.69
CA LYS A 268 13.77 0.58 -15.00
C LYS A 268 14.81 1.31 -15.84
N GLY A 269 14.89 0.99 -17.13
CA GLY A 269 15.82 1.65 -18.07
C GLY A 269 15.51 3.13 -18.32
N SER A 270 14.27 3.57 -18.10
CA SER A 270 13.84 4.97 -18.26
C SER A 270 14.06 5.86 -17.02
N LEU A 271 14.40 5.27 -15.88
CA LEU A 271 14.54 5.97 -14.62
C LEU A 271 16.00 6.01 -14.15
N SER A 272 16.34 7.03 -13.34
CA SER A 272 17.57 6.97 -12.57
C SER A 272 17.51 5.82 -11.55
N VAL A 273 18.68 5.30 -11.17
CA VAL A 273 18.79 4.21 -10.19
C VAL A 273 18.06 4.58 -8.88
N GLY A 274 18.28 5.79 -8.38
CA GLY A 274 17.62 6.25 -7.14
C GLY A 274 16.11 6.30 -7.25
N LYS A 275 15.55 6.77 -8.36
CA LYS A 275 14.10 6.78 -8.60
C LYS A 275 13.54 5.35 -8.71
N TRP A 276 14.24 4.46 -9.39
CA TRP A 276 13.83 3.06 -9.46
C TRP A 276 13.82 2.40 -8.09
N GLU A 277 14.92 2.51 -7.35
CA GLU A 277 15.04 1.92 -6.01
C GLU A 277 13.96 2.46 -5.06
N ALA A 278 13.72 3.78 -5.04
CA ALA A 278 12.71 4.37 -4.19
C ALA A 278 11.30 3.94 -4.60
N GLN A 279 10.88 4.26 -5.82
CA GLN A 279 9.48 4.19 -6.23
C GLN A 279 9.03 2.78 -6.61
N TRP A 280 9.94 1.99 -7.21
CA TRP A 280 9.59 0.67 -7.72
C TRP A 280 10.07 -0.47 -6.81
N GLN A 281 11.17 -0.28 -6.11
CA GLN A 281 11.68 -1.27 -5.16
C GLN A 281 11.34 -0.93 -3.70
N GLN A 282 10.71 0.21 -3.44
CA GLN A 282 10.34 0.73 -2.12
C GLN A 282 11.56 0.92 -1.19
N ASN A 283 12.73 1.04 -1.75
CA ASN A 283 14.00 1.19 -1.05
C ASN A 283 14.65 2.56 -1.38
N PRO A 284 14.14 3.67 -0.84
CA PRO A 284 14.74 4.98 -1.06
C PRO A 284 16.12 5.05 -0.42
N THR A 285 17.10 5.38 -1.24
CA THR A 285 18.47 5.65 -0.80
C THR A 285 18.77 7.14 -0.92
N SER A 286 19.56 7.70 -0.02
CA SER A 286 20.00 9.09 -0.14
C SER A 286 20.96 9.22 -1.33
N GLU A 287 20.50 9.76 -2.46
CA GLU A 287 21.34 10.00 -3.64
C GLU A 287 22.58 10.87 -3.32
N GLY A 288 22.52 11.67 -2.25
CA GLY A 288 23.64 12.51 -1.81
C GLY A 288 24.62 11.86 -0.82
N ALA A 289 24.29 10.69 -0.28
CA ALA A 289 25.13 10.02 0.71
C ALA A 289 26.05 8.93 0.12
N ALA A 290 25.82 8.53 -1.12
CA ALA A 290 26.75 7.62 -1.79
C ALA A 290 28.06 8.38 -2.16
N ILE A 291 29.01 8.38 -1.25
CA ILE A 291 30.37 8.87 -1.49
C ILE A 291 30.98 8.14 -2.68
N LEU A 292 30.55 6.90 -2.92
CA LEU A 292 30.96 6.08 -4.04
C LEU A 292 29.77 5.84 -5.00
N LYS A 293 29.82 6.47 -6.17
CA LYS A 293 28.78 6.29 -7.20
C LYS A 293 28.90 4.92 -7.84
N ARG A 294 27.76 4.25 -8.12
CA ARG A 294 27.74 2.92 -8.76
C ARG A 294 28.47 2.90 -10.10
N GLU A 295 28.41 3.97 -10.87
CA GLU A 295 29.09 4.14 -12.15
C GLU A 295 30.63 4.10 -12.06
N TRP A 296 31.17 4.25 -10.85
CA TRP A 296 32.61 4.15 -10.60
C TRP A 296 33.08 2.72 -10.36
N TRP A 297 32.12 1.79 -10.08
CA TRP A 297 32.44 0.40 -9.86
C TRP A 297 32.59 -0.32 -11.20
N GLN A 298 33.69 -1.03 -11.37
CA GLN A 298 33.95 -1.91 -12.49
C GLN A 298 33.98 -3.34 -11.98
N GLU A 299 33.37 -4.25 -12.76
CA GLU A 299 33.45 -5.67 -12.46
C GLU A 299 34.75 -6.23 -13.03
N TRP A 300 35.51 -6.91 -12.17
CA TRP A 300 36.73 -7.57 -12.55
C TRP A 300 36.48 -9.03 -12.89
N LYS A 301 36.94 -9.50 -14.03
CA LYS A 301 36.87 -10.91 -14.40
C LYS A 301 37.95 -11.67 -13.64
N LYS A 302 37.58 -12.84 -13.06
CA LYS A 302 38.45 -13.65 -12.20
C LYS A 302 39.72 -14.12 -12.85
N GLU A 303 39.74 -14.19 -14.20
CA GLU A 303 40.83 -14.65 -15.03
C GLU A 303 41.96 -13.59 -15.19
N ASP A 304 41.65 -12.33 -14.90
CA ASP A 304 42.57 -11.20 -15.12
C ASP A 304 43.09 -10.59 -13.79
N LEU A 305 43.02 -11.32 -12.68
CA LEU A 305 43.50 -10.80 -11.42
C LEU A 305 45.02 -10.59 -11.46
N PRO A 306 45.50 -9.34 -11.26
CA PRO A 306 46.93 -9.06 -11.22
C PRO A 306 47.56 -9.66 -9.95
N ASN A 307 48.87 -9.74 -9.93
CA ASN A 307 49.60 -10.06 -8.70
C ASN A 307 49.33 -8.98 -7.65
N LEU A 308 48.86 -9.40 -6.47
CA LEU A 308 48.49 -8.51 -5.40
C LEU A 308 49.65 -8.36 -4.40
N ASP A 309 49.97 -7.15 -4.00
CA ASP A 309 51.00 -6.89 -2.96
C ASP A 309 50.44 -7.25 -1.58
N TYR A 310 49.22 -6.90 -1.33
CA TYR A 310 48.50 -7.27 -0.11
C TYR A 310 46.99 -7.21 -0.27
N VAL A 311 46.28 -7.88 0.59
CA VAL A 311 44.83 -7.91 0.70
C VAL A 311 44.42 -7.29 2.03
N MET A 312 43.54 -6.30 1.98
CA MET A 312 42.98 -5.69 3.18
C MET A 312 41.52 -6.08 3.32
N GLN A 313 41.11 -6.55 4.48
CA GLN A 313 39.73 -6.79 4.83
C GLN A 313 39.29 -5.76 5.86
N SER A 314 38.17 -5.09 5.59
CA SER A 314 37.51 -4.19 6.53
C SER A 314 36.19 -4.77 6.94
N TYR A 315 35.95 -4.80 8.25
CA TYR A 315 34.72 -5.33 8.85
C TYR A 315 33.97 -4.20 9.51
N ASP A 316 32.72 -3.99 9.05
CA ASP A 316 31.74 -3.17 9.74
C ASP A 316 30.66 -4.12 10.27
N THR A 317 30.67 -4.34 11.58
CA THR A 317 29.82 -5.33 12.22
C THR A 317 28.70 -4.68 12.99
N ALA A 318 27.48 -5.17 12.79
CA ALA A 318 26.34 -4.74 13.57
C ALA A 318 26.57 -4.99 15.08
N TYR A 319 26.33 -3.96 15.88
CA TYR A 319 26.56 -4.01 17.35
C TYR A 319 25.53 -4.85 18.10
N SER A 320 24.43 -5.23 17.49
CA SER A 320 23.39 -6.04 18.13
C SER A 320 22.76 -7.07 17.20
N LYS A 321 22.25 -8.18 17.78
CA LYS A 321 21.50 -9.23 17.05
C LYS A 321 20.01 -8.93 16.89
N LYS A 322 19.57 -7.69 17.12
CA LYS A 322 18.15 -7.32 16.97
C LYS A 322 17.81 -7.20 15.47
N GLU A 323 16.61 -7.59 15.09
CA GLU A 323 16.10 -7.48 13.71
C GLU A 323 16.13 -6.05 13.12
N THR A 324 16.33 -5.03 14.00
CA THR A 324 16.43 -3.61 13.65
C THR A 324 17.87 -3.10 13.63
N ALA A 325 18.88 -3.98 13.74
CA ALA A 325 20.28 -3.60 13.68
C ALA A 325 20.73 -3.41 12.23
N ASP A 326 21.71 -2.52 12.02
CA ASP A 326 22.35 -2.37 10.72
C ASP A 326 22.99 -3.68 10.25
N TYR A 327 23.10 -3.85 8.95
CA TYR A 327 23.76 -5.01 8.36
C TYR A 327 25.26 -5.03 8.70
N SER A 328 25.80 -6.22 8.92
CA SER A 328 27.25 -6.37 8.94
C SER A 328 27.78 -6.37 7.51
N ALA A 329 28.75 -5.53 7.23
CA ALA A 329 29.41 -5.45 5.94
C ALA A 329 30.87 -5.89 6.04
N ILE A 330 31.33 -6.65 5.06
CA ILE A 330 32.74 -7.03 4.91
C ILE A 330 33.17 -6.56 3.52
N THR A 331 34.18 -5.70 3.48
CA THR A 331 34.81 -5.26 2.25
C THR A 331 36.21 -5.82 2.15
N VAL A 332 36.61 -6.24 0.95
CA VAL A 332 37.95 -6.72 0.66
C VAL A 332 38.56 -5.81 -0.39
N SER A 333 39.67 -5.19 -0.06
CA SER A 333 40.41 -4.29 -0.92
C SER A 333 41.75 -4.89 -1.31
N TYR A 334 42.16 -4.69 -2.56
CA TYR A 334 43.41 -5.19 -3.11
C TYR A 334 44.23 -4.02 -3.65
N THR A 335 45.54 -4.11 -3.53
CA THR A 335 46.46 -3.21 -4.24
C THR A 335 47.46 -4.00 -5.05
N HIS A 336 47.92 -3.44 -6.17
CA HIS A 336 49.04 -3.95 -6.94
C HIS A 336 49.85 -2.79 -7.54
N LEU A 337 51.12 -3.04 -7.87
CA LEU A 337 52.08 -2.04 -8.26
C LEU A 337 51.83 -1.32 -9.59
N THR A 338 50.88 -1.72 -10.41
CA THR A 338 50.74 -1.24 -11.81
C THR A 338 49.56 -0.29 -12.04
N LEU A 339 48.75 0.07 -11.04
CA LEU A 339 47.72 1.10 -11.22
C LEU A 339 48.32 2.48 -10.96
N PRO A 340 48.26 3.41 -11.93
CA PRO A 340 48.62 4.79 -11.66
C PRO A 340 47.56 5.35 -10.69
N THR A 341 47.96 5.55 -9.46
CA THR A 341 47.14 6.28 -8.48
C THR A 341 47.03 7.72 -8.94
N LYS A 342 45.94 8.08 -9.64
CA LYS A 342 45.55 9.47 -9.74
C LYS A 342 45.15 9.90 -8.33
N ARG A 343 46.03 10.64 -7.67
CA ARG A 343 45.70 11.38 -6.48
C ARG A 343 44.53 12.31 -6.80
N ILE A 344 43.35 12.03 -6.27
CA ILE A 344 42.25 13.00 -6.23
C ILE A 344 42.54 13.83 -4.98
N VAL A 345 42.90 15.11 -5.20
CA VAL A 345 43.01 16.14 -4.17
C VAL A 345 41.64 16.69 -3.93
#